data_d0efae390616cba7b4086b90c5d79513
#
_entry.id   d0efae390616cba7b4086b90c5d79513
#
_cell.length_a   1.000
_cell.length_b   1.000
_cell.length_c   1.000
_cell.angle_alpha   90.00
_cell.angle_beta   90.00
_cell.angle_gamma   90.00
#
_symmetry.space_group_name_H-M   'P 1'
#
loop_
_entity.id
_entity.type
_entity.pdbx_description
1 polymer ?
#
loop_
_entity_poly.entity_id
_entity_poly.type
_entity_poly.pdbx_seq_one_letter_code
_entity_poly.pdbx_strand_id
1 'polypeptide(L)'
;MKIFSLCILMMWLSASAIAQDLNARVQVVAPKIQSTNKRVFQALETAMKDFLNGRKWSADNILPQERIDCNFILNITNWDGNSNFSGELQVQSSRPVFNSTYTSTLLNTLDKDIDITYTEGQTVDFTDQNYIGNLSSIMAFYAYVIVGMDYDTFARFGGSPYFANAQSVVNNAQNGGGKGWKAFDSNTNRYWLSENLNNKLYQPLRNFMYEYHRNGLDVMADNAGRGRKAIVELLPILSQIDRQRLGAMFPLVFFTSKSDELVSVFSKADSQARLQAMNTLSQADPANGLKYQALQKN
;
A
#
# COMPACT_ATOMS: atom_id res chain seq x y z
N MET A 1 15.18 -46.17 27.58
CA MET A 1 16.07 -45.12 27.10
C MET A 1 15.84 -44.74 25.62
N LYS A 2 15.58 -45.66 24.67
CA LYS A 2 15.39 -45.32 23.25
C LYS A 2 14.11 -44.52 22.93
N ILE A 3 13.03 -44.72 23.69
CA ILE A 3 11.76 -43.98 23.47
C ILE A 3 11.86 -42.53 23.99
N PHE A 4 12.59 -42.28 25.05
CA PHE A 4 12.81 -40.94 25.60
C PHE A 4 13.68 -40.06 24.65
N SER A 5 14.62 -40.68 23.93
CA SER A 5 15.48 -40.01 22.96
C SER A 5 14.69 -39.58 21.68
N LEU A 6 13.65 -40.36 21.31
CA LEU A 6 12.80 -40.05 20.14
C LEU A 6 11.84 -38.88 20.42
N CYS A 7 11.33 -38.75 21.64
CA CYS A 7 10.47 -37.62 22.05
C CYS A 7 11.25 -36.30 22.13
N ILE A 8 12.52 -36.33 22.51
CA ILE A 8 13.37 -35.12 22.52
C ILE A 8 13.71 -34.67 21.10
N LEU A 9 13.91 -35.59 20.17
CA LEU A 9 14.16 -35.26 18.77
C LEU A 9 12.93 -34.69 18.07
N MET A 10 11.70 -35.08 18.44
CA MET A 10 10.45 -34.50 17.91
C MET A 10 10.17 -33.09 18.43
N MET A 11 10.71 -32.70 19.59
CA MET A 11 10.51 -31.37 20.18
C MET A 11 11.37 -30.27 19.50
N TRP A 12 12.38 -30.65 18.71
CA TRP A 12 13.27 -29.72 17.98
C TRP A 12 12.82 -29.41 16.57
N LEU A 13 11.74 -30.03 16.09
CA LEU A 13 11.12 -29.76 14.79
C LEU A 13 9.95 -28.75 14.86
N SER A 14 9.87 -27.94 15.92
CA SER A 14 9.10 -26.70 15.87
C SER A 14 9.80 -25.79 14.88
N ALA A 15 9.54 -26.01 13.57
CA ALA A 15 9.85 -25.07 12.52
C ALA A 15 9.29 -23.71 12.97
N SER A 16 10.17 -22.77 13.25
CA SER A 16 9.79 -21.38 13.46
C SER A 16 9.02 -20.98 12.20
N ALA A 17 7.69 -21.01 12.28
CA ALA A 17 6.86 -20.41 11.25
C ALA A 17 7.26 -18.92 11.24
N ILE A 18 8.10 -18.52 10.29
CA ILE A 18 8.42 -17.11 10.10
C ILE A 18 7.08 -16.47 9.84
N ALA A 19 6.58 -15.73 10.83
CA ALA A 19 5.35 -14.97 10.67
C ALA A 19 5.58 -13.97 9.55
N GLN A 20 4.89 -14.16 8.44
CA GLN A 20 4.93 -13.30 7.27
C GLN A 20 3.77 -12.32 7.40
N ASP A 21 4.02 -11.04 7.18
CA ASP A 21 2.99 -10.00 7.36
C ASP A 21 2.19 -9.76 6.07
N LEU A 22 2.81 -10.02 4.92
CA LEU A 22 2.20 -9.80 3.62
C LEU A 22 1.78 -11.11 2.94
N ASN A 23 0.69 -11.06 2.19
CA ASN A 23 0.29 -12.01 1.17
C ASN A 23 0.44 -11.33 -0.19
N ALA A 24 1.69 -11.12 -0.60
CA ALA A 24 2.01 -10.38 -1.81
C ALA A 24 1.90 -11.28 -3.04
N ARG A 25 1.09 -10.86 -4.01
CA ARG A 25 1.09 -11.37 -5.38
C ARG A 25 1.94 -10.45 -6.23
N VAL A 26 2.86 -11.01 -6.96
CA VAL A 26 3.76 -10.26 -7.84
C VAL A 26 3.57 -10.73 -9.26
N GLN A 27 3.58 -9.81 -10.20
CA GLN A 27 3.56 -10.07 -11.63
C GLN A 27 4.57 -9.15 -12.32
N VAL A 28 5.41 -9.71 -13.18
CA VAL A 28 6.32 -8.96 -14.04
C VAL A 28 5.88 -9.13 -15.49
N VAL A 29 5.54 -8.01 -16.13
CA VAL A 29 5.08 -7.98 -17.52
C VAL A 29 6.01 -7.11 -18.36
N ALA A 30 6.28 -7.53 -19.60
CA ALA A 30 7.15 -6.82 -20.53
C ALA A 30 6.57 -6.84 -21.96
N PRO A 31 5.36 -6.25 -22.16
CA PRO A 31 4.62 -6.40 -23.42
C PRO A 31 5.33 -5.75 -24.62
N LYS A 32 6.19 -4.77 -24.39
CA LYS A 32 6.93 -4.05 -25.42
C LYS A 32 8.33 -4.60 -25.68
N ILE A 33 8.80 -5.53 -24.85
CA ILE A 33 10.12 -6.11 -24.98
C ILE A 33 10.06 -7.36 -25.87
N GLN A 34 10.65 -7.26 -27.06
CA GLN A 34 10.84 -8.41 -27.94
C GLN A 34 12.07 -9.17 -27.49
N SER A 35 11.89 -10.18 -26.64
CA SER A 35 12.96 -11.04 -26.17
C SER A 35 12.56 -12.51 -26.20
N THR A 36 13.49 -13.37 -26.62
CA THR A 36 13.39 -14.82 -26.51
C THR A 36 13.63 -15.31 -25.08
N ASN A 37 14.32 -14.51 -24.25
CA ASN A 37 14.63 -14.86 -22.86
C ASN A 37 13.55 -14.33 -21.89
N LYS A 38 12.40 -15.02 -21.84
CA LYS A 38 11.37 -14.73 -20.86
C LYS A 38 11.71 -15.20 -19.44
N ARG A 39 12.73 -16.02 -19.29
CA ARG A 39 13.11 -16.62 -18.00
C ARG A 39 13.58 -15.58 -16.99
N VAL A 40 14.29 -14.54 -17.44
CA VAL A 40 14.77 -13.46 -16.55
C VAL A 40 13.59 -12.70 -15.88
N PHE A 41 12.50 -12.47 -16.60
CA PHE A 41 11.31 -11.82 -16.02
C PHE A 41 10.61 -12.71 -14.99
N GLN A 42 10.53 -14.01 -15.23
CA GLN A 42 10.00 -14.98 -14.26
C GLN A 42 10.89 -15.11 -13.02
N ALA A 43 12.21 -15.09 -13.21
CA ALA A 43 13.16 -15.09 -12.10
C ALA A 43 13.04 -13.81 -11.24
N LEU A 44 12.90 -12.64 -11.87
CA LEU A 44 12.67 -11.36 -11.20
C LEU A 44 11.34 -11.39 -10.42
N GLU A 45 10.26 -11.89 -11.03
CA GLU A 45 8.95 -12.04 -10.39
C GLU A 45 9.05 -12.91 -9.12
N THR A 46 9.71 -14.05 -9.22
CA THR A 46 9.93 -14.97 -8.11
C THR A 46 10.76 -14.29 -7.01
N ALA A 47 11.87 -13.64 -7.36
CA ALA A 47 12.73 -12.96 -6.40
C ALA A 47 12.01 -11.83 -5.65
N MET A 48 11.19 -11.03 -6.34
CA MET A 48 10.35 -9.99 -5.72
C MET A 48 9.31 -10.60 -4.79
N LYS A 49 8.62 -11.67 -5.20
CA LYS A 49 7.62 -12.36 -4.40
C LYS A 49 8.21 -12.97 -3.15
N ASP A 50 9.35 -13.65 -3.26
CA ASP A 50 10.03 -14.30 -2.14
C ASP A 50 10.58 -13.25 -1.16
N PHE A 51 11.08 -12.12 -1.66
CA PHE A 51 11.52 -11.00 -0.84
C PHE A 51 10.37 -10.41 0.00
N LEU A 52 9.21 -10.14 -0.59
CA LEU A 52 8.07 -9.54 0.09
C LEU A 52 7.44 -10.50 1.12
N ASN A 53 7.26 -11.77 0.73
CA ASN A 53 6.61 -12.78 1.56
C ASN A 53 7.57 -13.49 2.51
N GLY A 54 8.87 -13.46 2.26
CA GLY A 54 9.88 -14.13 3.09
C GLY A 54 10.35 -13.32 4.31
N ARG A 55 9.88 -12.06 4.47
CA ARG A 55 10.32 -11.16 5.53
C ARG A 55 9.19 -10.81 6.50
N LYS A 56 9.59 -10.47 7.72
CA LYS A 56 8.75 -9.86 8.73
C LYS A 56 8.90 -8.33 8.64
N TRP A 57 7.80 -7.64 8.39
CA TRP A 57 7.75 -6.18 8.22
C TRP A 57 7.19 -5.48 9.45
N SER A 58 6.54 -6.22 10.36
CA SER A 58 6.02 -5.72 11.63
C SER A 58 6.70 -6.40 12.83
N ALA A 59 6.46 -5.87 14.03
CA ALA A 59 6.89 -6.51 15.28
C ALA A 59 5.93 -7.62 15.72
N ASP A 60 4.71 -7.65 15.18
CA ASP A 60 3.63 -8.54 15.62
C ASP A 60 3.75 -9.95 15.03
N ASN A 61 3.08 -10.91 15.66
CA ASN A 61 2.95 -12.26 15.14
C ASN A 61 1.63 -12.37 14.38
N ILE A 62 1.69 -12.11 13.08
CA ILE A 62 0.53 -12.14 12.17
C ILE A 62 0.21 -13.60 11.81
N LEU A 63 -1.05 -14.00 12.00
CA LEU A 63 -1.52 -15.32 11.57
C LEU A 63 -1.69 -15.36 10.04
N PRO A 64 -1.63 -16.56 9.40
CA PRO A 64 -1.75 -16.66 7.95
C PRO A 64 -3.00 -15.99 7.35
N GLN A 65 -4.13 -16.03 8.07
CA GLN A 65 -5.39 -15.39 7.66
C GLN A 65 -5.44 -13.88 7.94
N GLU A 66 -4.48 -13.33 8.68
CA GLU A 66 -4.37 -11.90 9.02
C GLU A 66 -3.38 -11.17 8.12
N ARG A 67 -2.70 -11.89 7.23
CA ARG A 67 -1.74 -11.31 6.31
C ARG A 67 -2.42 -10.28 5.40
N ILE A 68 -1.71 -9.20 5.15
CA ILE A 68 -2.21 -8.10 4.33
C ILE A 68 -2.13 -8.50 2.85
N ASP A 69 -3.30 -8.59 2.20
CA ASP A 69 -3.38 -8.85 0.76
C ASP A 69 -2.86 -7.65 -0.03
N CYS A 70 -1.87 -7.91 -0.89
CA CYS A 70 -1.33 -6.88 -1.76
C CYS A 70 -0.87 -7.43 -3.12
N ASN A 71 -0.89 -6.55 -4.13
CA ASN A 71 -0.51 -6.87 -5.49
C ASN A 71 0.57 -5.89 -5.96
N PHE A 72 1.60 -6.43 -6.62
CA PHE A 72 2.69 -5.69 -7.25
C PHE A 72 2.75 -6.09 -8.73
N ILE A 73 2.50 -5.16 -9.63
CA ILE A 73 2.57 -5.40 -11.07
C ILE A 73 3.68 -4.51 -11.63
N LEU A 74 4.80 -5.12 -11.97
CA LEU A 74 5.94 -4.45 -12.59
C LEU A 74 5.83 -4.54 -14.11
N ASN A 75 5.55 -3.42 -14.76
CA ASN A 75 5.51 -3.29 -16.20
C ASN A 75 6.87 -2.78 -16.71
N ILE A 76 7.69 -3.68 -17.24
CA ILE A 76 8.99 -3.35 -17.82
C ILE A 76 8.79 -2.65 -19.16
N THR A 77 9.26 -1.41 -19.25
CA THR A 77 9.20 -0.58 -20.47
C THR A 77 10.52 -0.59 -21.24
N ASN A 78 11.63 -0.83 -20.55
CA ASN A 78 12.95 -0.95 -21.15
C ASN A 78 13.82 -1.98 -20.42
N TRP A 79 14.63 -2.71 -21.17
CA TRP A 79 15.64 -3.66 -20.69
C TRP A 79 16.87 -3.62 -21.61
N ASP A 80 18.06 -3.57 -21.03
CA ASP A 80 19.32 -3.51 -21.77
C ASP A 80 19.76 -4.88 -22.36
N GLY A 81 18.95 -5.92 -22.18
CA GLY A 81 19.28 -7.29 -22.58
C GLY A 81 20.14 -8.05 -21.57
N ASN A 82 20.54 -7.42 -20.48
CA ASN A 82 21.40 -7.99 -19.43
C ASN A 82 20.73 -7.86 -18.05
N SER A 83 21.05 -6.82 -17.29
CA SER A 83 20.68 -6.71 -15.88
C SER A 83 19.91 -5.44 -15.51
N ASN A 84 19.81 -4.45 -16.40
CA ASN A 84 19.16 -3.18 -16.08
C ASN A 84 17.77 -3.11 -16.69
N PHE A 85 16.79 -2.81 -15.83
CA PHE A 85 15.37 -2.72 -16.19
C PHE A 85 14.84 -1.36 -15.79
N SER A 86 13.99 -0.79 -16.65
CA SER A 86 13.19 0.39 -16.31
C SER A 86 11.73 0.13 -16.60
N GLY A 87 10.85 0.75 -15.82
CA GLY A 87 9.43 0.51 -15.97
C GLY A 87 8.56 1.30 -15.01
N GLU A 88 7.37 0.77 -14.78
CA GLU A 88 6.37 1.31 -13.88
C GLU A 88 5.90 0.20 -12.94
N LEU A 89 5.66 0.52 -11.67
CA LEU A 89 5.19 -0.43 -10.67
C LEU A 89 3.81 0.00 -10.15
N GLN A 90 2.80 -0.80 -10.43
CA GLN A 90 1.51 -0.67 -9.78
C GLN A 90 1.53 -1.41 -8.45
N VAL A 91 1.19 -0.70 -7.37
CA VAL A 91 1.09 -1.28 -6.03
C VAL A 91 -0.32 -1.09 -5.50
N GLN A 92 -0.92 -2.19 -5.02
CA GLN A 92 -2.25 -2.17 -4.42
C GLN A 92 -2.23 -2.97 -3.12
N SER A 93 -2.98 -2.51 -2.12
CA SER A 93 -3.29 -3.27 -0.91
C SER A 93 -4.73 -3.06 -0.49
N SER A 94 -5.28 -4.03 0.22
CA SER A 94 -6.65 -3.99 0.73
C SER A 94 -6.75 -4.68 2.08
N ARG A 95 -7.78 -4.32 2.84
CA ARG A 95 -8.14 -5.00 4.08
C ARG A 95 -9.60 -5.51 4.03
N PRO A 96 -9.91 -6.65 4.66
CA PRO A 96 -11.29 -7.08 4.82
C PRO A 96 -12.04 -6.12 5.74
N VAL A 97 -13.31 -5.85 5.42
CA VAL A 97 -14.24 -5.14 6.29
C VAL A 97 -14.85 -6.14 7.27
N PHE A 98 -14.89 -5.78 8.56
CA PHE A 98 -15.36 -6.65 9.63
C PHE A 98 -16.74 -7.25 9.33
N ASN A 99 -16.88 -8.55 9.55
CA ASN A 99 -18.12 -9.33 9.36
C ASN A 99 -18.75 -9.16 7.96
N SER A 100 -17.92 -9.03 6.91
CA SER A 100 -18.35 -8.79 5.53
C SER A 100 -17.45 -9.56 4.56
N THR A 101 -17.94 -9.82 3.35
CA THR A 101 -17.13 -10.33 2.23
C THR A 101 -16.45 -9.22 1.43
N TYR A 102 -16.68 -7.96 1.80
CA TYR A 102 -16.12 -6.80 1.14
C TYR A 102 -14.68 -6.52 1.60
N THR A 103 -13.81 -6.21 0.65
CA THR A 103 -12.45 -5.75 0.91
C THR A 103 -12.29 -4.30 0.50
N SER A 104 -11.80 -3.48 1.42
CA SER A 104 -11.60 -2.04 1.24
C SER A 104 -10.17 -1.77 0.76
N THR A 105 -10.01 -1.09 -0.36
CA THR A 105 -8.70 -0.73 -0.91
C THR A 105 -8.04 0.31 -0.02
N LEU A 106 -6.82 0.06 0.45
CA LEU A 106 -6.03 1.00 1.27
C LEU A 106 -5.03 1.79 0.44
N LEU A 107 -4.34 1.10 -0.46
CA LEU A 107 -3.34 1.67 -1.36
C LEU A 107 -3.65 1.28 -2.79
N ASN A 108 -3.62 2.26 -3.68
CA ASN A 108 -3.63 2.05 -5.12
C ASN A 108 -2.79 3.16 -5.76
N THR A 109 -1.56 2.83 -6.16
CA THR A 109 -0.60 3.82 -6.67
C THR A 109 0.20 3.27 -7.83
N LEU A 110 0.55 4.13 -8.78
CA LEU A 110 1.44 3.84 -9.89
C LEU A 110 2.75 4.62 -9.69
N ASP A 111 3.82 3.89 -9.45
CA ASP A 111 5.18 4.41 -9.39
C ASP A 111 5.82 4.34 -10.77
N LYS A 112 6.14 5.50 -11.35
CA LYS A 112 6.73 5.62 -12.68
C LYS A 112 8.27 5.69 -12.67
N ASP A 113 8.86 5.76 -11.48
CA ASP A 113 10.28 5.97 -11.27
C ASP A 113 10.98 4.64 -10.94
N ILE A 114 10.78 3.62 -11.79
CA ILE A 114 11.39 2.30 -11.61
C ILE A 114 12.61 2.18 -12.53
N ASP A 115 13.78 2.09 -11.91
CA ASP A 115 15.06 1.72 -12.51
C ASP A 115 15.76 0.74 -11.57
N ILE A 116 15.91 -0.49 -11.98
CA ILE A 116 16.43 -1.58 -11.14
C ILE A 116 17.50 -2.37 -11.86
N THR A 117 18.41 -2.93 -11.08
CA THR A 117 19.39 -3.91 -11.55
C THR A 117 19.08 -5.26 -10.92
N TYR A 118 18.99 -6.29 -11.73
CA TYR A 118 18.79 -7.67 -11.29
C TYR A 118 19.44 -8.65 -12.25
N THR A 119 20.09 -9.65 -11.70
CA THR A 119 20.66 -10.77 -12.46
C THR A 119 19.96 -12.07 -12.04
N GLU A 120 19.65 -12.94 -13.00
CA GLU A 120 19.00 -14.22 -12.74
C GLU A 120 19.75 -15.03 -11.67
N GLY A 121 19.01 -15.47 -10.63
CA GLY A 121 19.57 -16.20 -9.49
C GLY A 121 20.18 -15.33 -8.39
N GLN A 122 20.20 -14.01 -8.55
CA GLN A 122 20.66 -13.11 -7.51
C GLN A 122 19.66 -13.06 -6.35
N THR A 123 20.15 -13.11 -5.10
CA THR A 123 19.37 -12.83 -3.90
C THR A 123 19.05 -11.33 -3.80
N VAL A 124 17.85 -11.02 -3.34
CA VAL A 124 17.44 -9.63 -3.09
C VAL A 124 17.70 -9.32 -1.62
N ASP A 125 18.87 -8.73 -1.33
CA ASP A 125 19.27 -8.39 0.03
C ASP A 125 18.79 -6.99 0.42
N PHE A 126 18.44 -6.83 1.71
CA PHE A 126 17.97 -5.57 2.28
C PHE A 126 18.34 -5.45 3.76
N THR A 127 18.68 -4.27 4.18
CA THR A 127 18.86 -3.86 5.58
C THR A 127 18.26 -2.48 5.80
N ASP A 128 17.68 -2.23 6.97
CA ASP A 128 17.09 -0.94 7.31
C ASP A 128 18.12 0.19 7.49
N GLN A 129 19.39 -0.18 7.73
CA GLN A 129 20.44 0.79 8.05
C GLN A 129 21.15 1.36 6.81
N ASN A 130 21.19 0.59 5.70
CA ASN A 130 21.98 0.96 4.54
C ASN A 130 21.26 0.66 3.22
N TYR A 131 21.58 1.46 2.21
CA TYR A 131 21.18 1.16 0.84
C TYR A 131 22.01 -0.01 0.28
N ILE A 132 21.35 -1.08 -0.16
CA ILE A 132 21.97 -2.24 -0.80
C ILE A 132 21.72 -2.21 -2.31
N GLY A 133 20.49 -1.86 -2.72
CA GLY A 133 20.13 -1.81 -4.13
C GLY A 133 18.74 -1.21 -4.33
N ASN A 134 18.45 -0.76 -5.55
CA ASN A 134 17.20 -0.05 -5.81
C ASN A 134 15.99 -0.98 -5.77
N LEU A 135 16.12 -2.21 -6.30
CA LEU A 135 15.03 -3.20 -6.27
C LEU A 135 14.57 -3.48 -4.83
N SER A 136 15.48 -3.84 -3.94
CA SER A 136 15.16 -4.14 -2.53
C SER A 136 14.61 -2.92 -1.80
N SER A 137 15.15 -1.72 -2.06
CA SER A 137 14.68 -0.47 -1.46
C SER A 137 13.25 -0.14 -1.89
N ILE A 138 12.89 -0.29 -3.18
CA ILE A 138 11.53 -0.08 -3.68
C ILE A 138 10.55 -1.05 -3.01
N MET A 139 10.91 -2.36 -2.97
CA MET A 139 10.05 -3.38 -2.36
C MET A 139 9.85 -3.12 -0.86
N ALA A 140 10.93 -2.82 -0.12
CA ALA A 140 10.87 -2.53 1.31
C ALA A 140 10.07 -1.25 1.60
N PHE A 141 10.25 -0.20 0.81
CA PHE A 141 9.47 1.03 0.93
C PHE A 141 7.96 0.75 0.86
N TYR A 142 7.52 0.05 -0.17
CA TYR A 142 6.09 -0.25 -0.32
C TYR A 142 5.59 -1.26 0.71
N ALA A 143 6.41 -2.22 1.15
CA ALA A 143 6.05 -3.12 2.24
C ALA A 143 5.76 -2.34 3.53
N TYR A 144 6.62 -1.40 3.92
CA TYR A 144 6.39 -0.54 5.09
C TYR A 144 5.19 0.38 4.92
N VAL A 145 4.99 0.96 3.73
CA VAL A 145 3.80 1.80 3.46
C VAL A 145 2.51 0.97 3.58
N ILE A 146 2.47 -0.24 3.03
CA ILE A 146 1.31 -1.15 3.11
C ILE A 146 1.00 -1.51 4.56
N VAL A 147 1.99 -1.97 5.31
CA VAL A 147 1.81 -2.30 6.74
C VAL A 147 1.37 -1.08 7.52
N GLY A 148 2.02 0.07 7.31
CA GLY A 148 1.64 1.31 7.99
C GLY A 148 0.21 1.76 7.70
N MET A 149 -0.24 1.67 6.45
CA MET A 149 -1.62 2.00 6.08
C MET A 149 -2.63 1.02 6.70
N ASP A 150 -2.31 -0.26 6.75
CA ASP A 150 -3.16 -1.26 7.40
C ASP A 150 -3.32 -0.96 8.90
N TYR A 151 -2.21 -0.73 9.61
CA TYR A 151 -2.21 -0.41 11.03
C TYR A 151 -2.95 0.89 11.36
N ASP A 152 -2.88 1.90 10.49
CA ASP A 152 -3.66 3.14 10.65
C ASP A 152 -5.16 2.91 10.58
N THR A 153 -5.63 1.80 9.98
CA THR A 153 -7.07 1.48 9.96
C THR A 153 -7.55 0.75 11.22
N PHE A 154 -6.66 0.21 12.04
CA PHE A 154 -6.99 -0.50 13.29
C PHE A 154 -6.71 0.33 14.54
N ALA A 155 -5.71 1.21 14.51
CA ALA A 155 -5.35 2.09 15.62
C ALA A 155 -4.97 3.49 15.09
N ARG A 156 -5.40 4.54 15.80
CA ARG A 156 -5.05 5.92 15.43
C ARG A 156 -3.53 6.09 15.41
N PHE A 157 -3.01 6.44 14.23
CA PHE A 157 -1.57 6.59 13.99
C PHE A 157 -0.75 5.32 14.25
N GLY A 158 -1.39 4.15 14.24
CA GLY A 158 -0.73 2.85 14.43
C GLY A 158 0.35 2.57 13.39
N GLY A 159 0.22 3.13 12.19
CA GLY A 159 1.19 3.05 11.10
C GLY A 159 2.46 3.87 11.28
N SER A 160 2.55 4.75 12.30
CA SER A 160 3.68 5.69 12.43
C SER A 160 5.07 5.04 12.48
N PRO A 161 5.30 3.91 13.18
CA PRO A 161 6.61 3.25 13.16
C PRO A 161 7.01 2.78 11.76
N TYR A 162 6.05 2.27 11.00
CA TYR A 162 6.29 1.75 9.65
C TYR A 162 6.52 2.87 8.63
N PHE A 163 5.82 4.00 8.75
CA PHE A 163 6.09 5.17 7.94
C PHE A 163 7.46 5.79 8.25
N ALA A 164 7.92 5.73 9.50
CA ALA A 164 9.28 6.11 9.87
C ALA A 164 10.32 5.18 9.22
N ASN A 165 10.05 3.86 9.17
CA ASN A 165 10.92 2.92 8.45
C ASN A 165 10.92 3.20 6.94
N ALA A 166 9.75 3.47 6.32
CA ALA A 166 9.68 3.90 4.93
C ALA A 166 10.51 5.17 4.65
N GLN A 167 10.47 6.14 5.59
CA GLN A 167 11.30 7.35 5.49
C GLN A 167 12.80 7.03 5.59
N SER A 168 13.19 6.08 6.44
CA SER A 168 14.59 5.63 6.54
C SER A 168 15.07 5.01 5.23
N VAL A 169 14.22 4.20 4.58
CA VAL A 169 14.52 3.66 3.24
C VAL A 169 14.74 4.78 2.22
N VAL A 170 13.85 5.79 2.20
CA VAL A 170 14.00 6.96 1.32
C VAL A 170 15.33 7.67 1.58
N ASN A 171 15.65 7.95 2.85
CA ASN A 171 16.87 8.66 3.23
C ASN A 171 18.13 7.89 2.79
N ASN A 172 18.16 6.58 2.98
CA ASN A 172 19.27 5.72 2.57
C ASN A 172 19.43 5.66 1.04
N ALA A 173 18.29 5.63 0.31
CA ALA A 173 18.30 5.49 -1.15
C ALA A 173 18.61 6.78 -1.91
N GLN A 174 18.52 7.96 -1.29
CA GLN A 174 18.78 9.25 -1.95
C GLN A 174 20.15 9.34 -2.61
N ASN A 175 21.15 8.67 -2.05
CA ASN A 175 22.52 8.65 -2.57
C ASN A 175 22.81 7.44 -3.46
N GLY A 176 21.86 6.53 -3.62
CA GLY A 176 22.01 5.29 -4.38
C GLY A 176 21.89 5.43 -5.91
N GLY A 177 21.58 6.62 -6.42
CA GLY A 177 21.49 6.91 -7.85
C GLY A 177 20.15 6.56 -8.52
N GLY A 178 19.24 5.84 -7.84
CA GLY A 178 17.92 5.50 -8.37
C GLY A 178 16.96 6.71 -8.38
N LYS A 179 15.98 6.68 -9.31
CA LYS A 179 14.96 7.72 -9.43
C LYS A 179 13.86 7.59 -8.36
N GLY A 180 13.13 8.70 -8.11
CA GLY A 180 11.95 8.70 -7.25
C GLY A 180 12.22 8.82 -5.76
N TRP A 181 13.49 9.01 -5.35
CA TRP A 181 13.90 9.14 -3.96
C TRP A 181 14.13 10.58 -3.51
N LYS A 182 14.15 11.54 -4.44
CA LYS A 182 14.45 12.95 -4.17
C LYS A 182 13.27 13.85 -4.49
N ALA A 183 13.12 14.94 -3.74
CA ALA A 183 12.03 15.89 -3.88
C ALA A 183 11.92 16.51 -5.28
N PHE A 184 13.05 16.70 -5.95
CA PHE A 184 13.13 17.37 -7.25
C PHE A 184 13.03 16.40 -8.46
N ASP A 185 13.01 15.07 -8.23
CA ASP A 185 12.86 14.09 -9.31
C ASP A 185 11.45 14.15 -9.92
N SER A 186 10.43 14.28 -9.06
CA SER A 186 9.01 14.35 -9.44
C SER A 186 8.18 14.87 -8.26
N ASN A 187 6.98 15.38 -8.53
CA ASN A 187 6.02 15.80 -7.49
C ASN A 187 5.14 14.64 -6.98
N THR A 188 5.24 13.46 -7.59
CA THR A 188 4.39 12.29 -7.32
C THR A 188 5.23 11.02 -7.20
N ASN A 189 6.26 11.04 -6.33
CA ASN A 189 7.19 9.94 -6.15
C ASN A 189 7.21 9.42 -4.69
N ARG A 190 8.07 8.42 -4.43
CA ARG A 190 8.25 7.80 -3.11
C ARG A 190 8.70 8.79 -2.03
N TYR A 191 9.55 9.77 -2.39
CA TYR A 191 9.95 10.81 -1.45
C TYR A 191 8.74 11.56 -0.89
N TRP A 192 7.86 12.08 -1.77
CA TRP A 192 6.69 12.84 -1.33
C TRP A 192 5.67 12.00 -0.61
N LEU A 193 5.45 10.74 -1.03
CA LEU A 193 4.56 9.84 -0.29
C LEU A 193 5.06 9.61 1.13
N SER A 194 6.35 9.35 1.31
CA SER A 194 6.97 9.16 2.62
C SER A 194 6.91 10.42 3.48
N GLU A 195 7.24 11.57 2.90
CA GLU A 195 7.18 12.87 3.59
C GLU A 195 5.76 13.14 4.09
N ASN A 196 4.75 12.95 3.24
CA ASN A 196 3.36 13.22 3.59
C ASN A 196 2.85 12.28 4.69
N LEU A 197 3.15 10.99 4.64
CA LEU A 197 2.72 10.02 5.65
C LEU A 197 3.29 10.32 7.05
N ASN A 198 4.46 10.98 7.12
CA ASN A 198 5.12 11.40 8.35
C ASN A 198 4.78 12.85 8.77
N ASN A 199 4.19 13.65 7.87
CA ASN A 199 3.95 15.08 8.11
C ASN A 199 2.67 15.31 8.92
N LYS A 200 2.76 16.18 9.94
CA LYS A 200 1.62 16.56 10.79
C LYS A 200 0.46 17.18 10.00
N LEU A 201 0.72 17.81 8.86
CA LEU A 201 -0.31 18.39 8.01
C LEU A 201 -1.30 17.34 7.47
N TYR A 202 -0.85 16.10 7.30
CA TYR A 202 -1.68 15.01 6.80
C TYR A 202 -2.19 14.06 7.91
N GLN A 203 -1.91 14.36 9.19
CA GLN A 203 -2.49 13.61 10.31
C GLN A 203 -4.02 13.58 10.30
N PRO A 204 -4.75 14.67 9.93
CA PRO A 204 -6.21 14.61 9.79
C PRO A 204 -6.67 13.54 8.79
N LEU A 205 -5.94 13.34 7.68
CA LEU A 205 -6.25 12.29 6.69
C LEU A 205 -5.98 10.89 7.24
N ARG A 206 -4.89 10.69 7.99
CA ARG A 206 -4.62 9.42 8.68
C ARG A 206 -5.68 9.11 9.75
N ASN A 207 -6.09 10.12 10.52
CA ASN A 207 -7.20 9.95 11.48
C ASN A 207 -8.52 9.65 10.76
N PHE A 208 -8.79 10.28 9.61
CA PHE A 208 -9.94 9.95 8.77
C PHE A 208 -9.91 8.47 8.37
N MET A 209 -8.77 7.92 7.95
CA MET A 209 -8.64 6.49 7.59
C MET A 209 -9.04 5.57 8.75
N TYR A 210 -8.60 5.87 9.98
CA TYR A 210 -9.00 5.12 11.17
C TYR A 210 -10.52 5.17 11.39
N GLU A 211 -11.08 6.36 11.50
CA GLU A 211 -12.51 6.56 11.79
C GLU A 211 -13.40 5.97 10.69
N TYR A 212 -13.01 6.18 9.43
CA TYR A 212 -13.71 5.66 8.26
C TYR A 212 -13.85 4.14 8.28
N HIS A 213 -12.78 3.43 8.66
CA HIS A 213 -12.82 1.97 8.72
C HIS A 213 -13.48 1.48 10.01
N ARG A 214 -13.03 1.94 11.18
CA ARG A 214 -13.49 1.39 12.47
C ARG A 214 -14.91 1.79 12.84
N ASN A 215 -15.24 3.08 12.67
CA ASN A 215 -16.55 3.62 13.05
C ASN A 215 -17.51 3.76 11.86
N GLY A 216 -17.00 3.61 10.64
CA GLY A 216 -17.76 3.60 9.41
C GLY A 216 -17.98 2.20 8.86
N LEU A 217 -17.04 1.70 8.03
CA LEU A 217 -17.21 0.47 7.27
C LEU A 217 -17.41 -0.78 8.15
N ASP A 218 -16.62 -0.94 9.22
CA ASP A 218 -16.70 -2.11 10.10
C ASP A 218 -18.03 -2.19 10.87
N VAL A 219 -18.74 -1.06 11.02
CA VAL A 219 -20.07 -0.99 11.65
C VAL A 219 -21.18 -1.31 10.66
N MET A 220 -20.92 -1.18 9.34
CA MET A 220 -21.98 -1.30 8.32
C MET A 220 -22.55 -2.72 8.20
N ALA A 221 -21.81 -3.74 8.58
CA ALA A 221 -22.30 -5.12 8.59
C ALA A 221 -23.49 -5.28 9.57
N ASP A 222 -23.41 -4.63 10.75
CA ASP A 222 -24.47 -4.68 11.75
C ASP A 222 -25.54 -3.60 11.50
N ASN A 223 -25.11 -2.40 11.12
CA ASN A 223 -26.01 -1.27 10.86
C ASN A 223 -25.45 -0.32 9.81
N ALA A 224 -25.87 -0.53 8.57
CA ALA A 224 -25.42 0.26 7.43
C ALA A 224 -25.76 1.76 7.52
N GLY A 225 -26.92 2.10 8.13
CA GLY A 225 -27.34 3.50 8.36
C GLY A 225 -26.41 4.22 9.35
N ARG A 226 -26.06 3.56 10.46
CA ARG A 226 -25.14 4.09 11.47
C ARG A 226 -23.74 4.30 10.89
N GLY A 227 -23.23 3.32 10.14
CA GLY A 227 -21.92 3.43 9.51
C GLY A 227 -21.86 4.59 8.50
N ARG A 228 -22.88 4.72 7.62
CA ARG A 228 -22.97 5.84 6.67
C ARG A 228 -23.03 7.20 7.37
N LYS A 229 -23.84 7.30 8.44
CA LYS A 229 -23.94 8.54 9.23
C LYS A 229 -22.58 8.94 9.79
N ALA A 230 -21.85 7.99 10.39
CA ALA A 230 -20.52 8.25 10.91
C ALA A 230 -19.57 8.74 9.79
N ILE A 231 -19.62 8.13 8.59
CA ILE A 231 -18.78 8.55 7.46
C ILE A 231 -19.16 9.95 6.96
N VAL A 232 -20.45 10.29 6.85
CA VAL A 232 -20.91 11.64 6.46
C VAL A 232 -20.33 12.71 7.38
N GLU A 233 -20.36 12.45 8.70
CA GLU A 233 -19.83 13.37 9.71
C GLU A 233 -18.31 13.60 9.60
N LEU A 234 -17.58 12.65 9.02
CA LEU A 234 -16.14 12.75 8.79
C LEU A 234 -15.76 13.50 7.51
N LEU A 235 -16.65 13.53 6.49
CA LEU A 235 -16.31 14.08 5.17
C LEU A 235 -15.74 15.51 5.19
N PRO A 236 -16.18 16.44 6.07
CA PRO A 236 -15.64 17.80 6.12
C PRO A 236 -14.12 17.83 6.37
N ILE A 237 -13.54 16.79 7.01
CA ILE A 237 -12.08 16.68 7.19
C ILE A 237 -11.36 16.66 5.84
N LEU A 238 -11.92 15.99 4.84
CA LEU A 238 -11.33 15.87 3.51
C LEU A 238 -11.20 17.23 2.79
N SER A 239 -12.16 18.15 3.02
CA SER A 239 -12.12 19.50 2.45
C SER A 239 -11.03 20.38 3.05
N GLN A 240 -10.49 20.02 4.23
CA GLN A 240 -9.43 20.76 4.90
C GLN A 240 -8.02 20.31 4.49
N ILE A 241 -7.92 19.21 3.72
CA ILE A 241 -6.63 18.67 3.29
C ILE A 241 -6.10 19.50 2.13
N ASP A 242 -4.91 20.10 2.31
CA ASP A 242 -4.23 20.85 1.24
C ASP A 242 -3.69 19.89 0.17
N ARG A 243 -4.44 19.81 -0.93
CA ARG A 243 -4.10 19.00 -2.10
C ARG A 243 -3.33 19.79 -3.17
N GLN A 244 -3.34 21.12 -3.09
CA GLN A 244 -2.67 21.98 -4.06
C GLN A 244 -1.20 22.18 -3.74
N ARG A 245 -0.80 21.80 -2.53
CA ARG A 245 0.61 21.84 -2.12
C ARG A 245 1.45 20.96 -3.05
N LEU A 246 2.60 21.47 -3.43
CA LEU A 246 3.60 20.70 -4.17
C LEU A 246 3.92 19.39 -3.43
N GLY A 247 3.86 18.27 -4.13
CA GLY A 247 4.13 16.97 -3.55
C GLY A 247 3.01 16.43 -2.65
N ALA A 248 1.76 16.87 -2.81
CA ALA A 248 0.60 16.31 -2.08
C ALA A 248 0.25 14.89 -2.58
N MET A 249 1.18 13.94 -2.40
CA MET A 249 1.07 12.57 -2.91
C MET A 249 0.09 11.72 -2.12
N PHE A 250 0.07 11.82 -0.78
CA PHE A 250 -0.82 11.01 0.05
C PHE A 250 -2.31 11.30 -0.19
N PRO A 251 -2.78 12.57 -0.30
CA PRO A 251 -4.16 12.84 -0.74
C PRO A 251 -4.49 12.27 -2.11
N LEU A 252 -3.56 12.32 -3.07
CA LEU A 252 -3.74 11.71 -4.39
C LEU A 252 -3.95 10.20 -4.28
N VAL A 253 -3.10 9.51 -3.54
CA VAL A 253 -3.20 8.06 -3.28
C VAL A 253 -4.52 7.72 -2.57
N PHE A 254 -4.92 8.50 -1.58
CA PHE A 254 -6.19 8.33 -0.88
C PHE A 254 -7.38 8.36 -1.84
N PHE A 255 -7.54 9.41 -2.63
CA PHE A 255 -8.69 9.51 -3.53
C PHE A 255 -8.63 8.51 -4.69
N THR A 256 -7.45 8.14 -5.17
CA THR A 256 -7.29 7.06 -6.14
C THR A 256 -7.80 5.72 -5.57
N SER A 257 -7.60 5.49 -4.28
CA SER A 257 -8.03 4.24 -3.61
C SER A 257 -9.50 4.26 -3.18
N LYS A 258 -10.08 5.45 -2.85
CA LYS A 258 -11.34 5.55 -2.13
C LYS A 258 -12.49 6.18 -2.92
N SER A 259 -12.26 6.85 -4.04
CA SER A 259 -13.32 7.58 -4.74
C SER A 259 -14.51 6.69 -5.11
N ASP A 260 -14.27 5.51 -5.67
CA ASP A 260 -15.34 4.58 -6.08
C ASP A 260 -16.03 3.93 -4.86
N GLU A 261 -15.27 3.62 -3.81
CA GLU A 261 -15.83 3.10 -2.55
C GLU A 261 -16.73 4.12 -1.88
N LEU A 262 -16.33 5.39 -1.82
CA LEU A 262 -17.14 6.48 -1.26
C LEU A 262 -18.45 6.66 -2.03
N VAL A 263 -18.42 6.63 -3.37
CA VAL A 263 -19.64 6.64 -4.20
C VAL A 263 -20.53 5.44 -3.86
N SER A 264 -19.98 4.25 -3.77
CA SER A 264 -20.71 3.03 -3.43
C SER A 264 -21.37 3.10 -2.04
N VAL A 265 -20.64 3.59 -1.03
CA VAL A 265 -21.15 3.77 0.35
C VAL A 265 -22.38 4.67 0.37
N PHE A 266 -22.34 5.79 -0.38
CA PHE A 266 -23.42 6.77 -0.36
C PHE A 266 -24.53 6.51 -1.37
N SER A 267 -24.36 5.65 -2.35
CA SER A 267 -25.41 5.33 -3.35
C SER A 267 -26.72 4.86 -2.72
N LYS A 268 -26.67 4.23 -1.55
CA LYS A 268 -27.82 3.72 -0.79
C LYS A 268 -28.15 4.58 0.44
N ALA A 269 -27.62 5.80 0.54
CA ALA A 269 -27.93 6.75 1.60
C ALA A 269 -29.26 7.48 1.30
N ASP A 270 -29.82 8.17 2.31
CA ASP A 270 -30.91 9.10 2.09
C ASP A 270 -30.48 10.31 1.23
N SER A 271 -31.43 11.03 0.69
CA SER A 271 -31.17 12.14 -0.25
C SER A 271 -30.32 13.25 0.35
N GLN A 272 -30.47 13.55 1.63
CA GLN A 272 -29.70 14.58 2.32
C GLN A 272 -28.23 14.16 2.45
N ALA A 273 -27.98 12.95 2.93
CA ALA A 273 -26.63 12.40 3.06
C ALA A 273 -25.91 12.27 1.71
N ARG A 274 -26.63 11.85 0.65
CA ARG A 274 -26.09 11.80 -0.71
C ARG A 274 -25.68 13.19 -1.21
N LEU A 275 -26.54 14.18 -1.06
CA LEU A 275 -26.25 15.56 -1.49
C LEU A 275 -25.05 16.15 -0.74
N GLN A 276 -25.01 15.94 0.58
CA GLN A 276 -23.87 16.37 1.40
C GLN A 276 -22.57 15.69 0.95
N ALA A 277 -22.58 14.36 0.76
CA ALA A 277 -21.44 13.61 0.29
C ALA A 277 -20.97 14.09 -1.10
N MET A 278 -21.89 14.23 -2.05
CA MET A 278 -21.60 14.74 -3.40
C MET A 278 -20.90 16.10 -3.35
N ASN A 279 -21.46 17.05 -2.61
CA ASN A 279 -20.92 18.41 -2.53
C ASN A 279 -19.52 18.41 -1.88
N THR A 280 -19.38 17.75 -0.74
CA THR A 280 -18.11 17.71 -0.01
C THR A 280 -17.02 16.99 -0.80
N LEU A 281 -17.33 15.83 -1.39
CA LEU A 281 -16.37 15.06 -2.17
C LEU A 281 -15.98 15.77 -3.48
N SER A 282 -16.93 16.41 -4.17
CA SER A 282 -16.61 17.19 -5.37
C SER A 282 -15.71 18.39 -5.08
N GLN A 283 -15.84 19.00 -3.91
CA GLN A 283 -14.95 20.06 -3.44
C GLN A 283 -13.57 19.50 -3.03
N ALA A 284 -13.56 18.42 -2.25
CA ALA A 284 -12.33 17.81 -1.76
C ALA A 284 -11.53 17.11 -2.87
N ASP A 285 -12.19 16.59 -3.91
CA ASP A 285 -11.59 15.86 -5.01
C ASP A 285 -12.19 16.21 -6.37
N PRO A 286 -11.91 17.40 -6.90
CA PRO A 286 -12.44 17.85 -8.21
C PRO A 286 -12.06 16.92 -9.37
N ALA A 287 -10.92 16.23 -9.29
CA ALA A 287 -10.47 15.30 -10.32
C ALA A 287 -11.45 14.13 -10.55
N ASN A 288 -12.15 13.68 -9.50
CA ASN A 288 -13.18 12.65 -9.57
C ASN A 288 -14.61 13.21 -9.50
N GLY A 289 -14.80 14.52 -9.71
CA GLY A 289 -16.09 15.19 -9.57
C GLY A 289 -17.23 14.53 -10.36
N LEU A 290 -16.96 14.04 -11.58
CA LEU A 290 -17.95 13.31 -12.38
C LEU A 290 -18.43 12.01 -11.72
N LYS A 291 -17.57 11.30 -10.98
CA LYS A 291 -17.96 10.12 -10.21
C LYS A 291 -18.93 10.49 -9.09
N TYR A 292 -18.64 11.58 -8.37
CA TYR A 292 -19.47 12.02 -7.25
C TYR A 292 -20.84 12.56 -7.70
N GLN A 293 -20.94 13.13 -8.89
CA GLN A 293 -22.23 13.56 -9.49
C GLN A 293 -23.21 12.38 -9.72
N ALA A 294 -22.71 11.14 -9.83
CA ALA A 294 -23.57 9.96 -9.89
C ALA A 294 -24.47 9.81 -8.65
N LEU A 295 -24.09 10.39 -7.49
CA LEU A 295 -24.90 10.39 -6.27
C LEU A 295 -26.18 11.27 -6.39
N GLN A 296 -26.26 12.16 -7.39
CA GLN A 296 -27.44 12.98 -7.62
C GLN A 296 -28.58 12.20 -8.31
N LYS A 297 -28.22 11.20 -9.13
CA LYS A 297 -29.17 10.54 -10.06
C LYS A 297 -29.97 9.38 -9.45
N ASN A 298 -29.68 8.97 -8.23
CA ASN A 298 -30.37 7.89 -7.52
C ASN A 298 -31.24 8.46 -6.37
#